data_2a5776850c474b09a39ff65241f34197
#
_entry.id   2a5776850c474b09a39ff65241f34197
#
_cell.length_a   1.000
_cell.length_b   1.000
_cell.length_c   1.000
_cell.angle_alpha   90.00
_cell.angle_beta   90.00
_cell.angle_gamma   90.00
#
_symmetry.space_group_name_H-M   'P 1'
#
loop_
_entity.id
_entity.type
_entity.pdbx_description
1 polymer ?
#
loop_
_entity_poly.entity_id
_entity_poly.type
_entity_poly.pdbx_seq_one_letter_code
_entity_poly.pdbx_strand_id
1 'polypeptide(L)'
;YTSFGNIKEVEDRVIIIAGSTRSGEDEVLLSVFKEINKENKYQLLLVPRHLKRIEEIEELLTNMDYSLYSENKKSEVVLVDKMGILRDLYQVSDIVFVGGTLVNVGGHSILEPLYYGKVPVIGNNYENIRDIVEKAAILGLVKVVNNEDELKNTILSMSSENIDTNKFFQKYNMIDEIMDEIFL
;
A
#
# COMPACT_ATOMS: atom_id res chain seq x y z
N TYR A 1 -0.50 -21.65 6.32
CA TYR A 1 -0.72 -20.64 7.37
C TYR A 1 0.53 -19.78 7.46
N THR A 2 0.57 -18.68 6.79
CA THR A 2 1.58 -17.65 7.01
C THR A 2 1.25 -16.95 8.32
N SER A 3 2.07 -17.12 9.35
CA SER A 3 1.87 -16.43 10.62
C SER A 3 2.32 -14.97 10.44
N PHE A 4 1.38 -14.06 10.33
CA PHE A 4 1.62 -12.60 10.35
C PHE A 4 1.78 -12.09 11.80
N GLY A 5 2.52 -12.85 12.65
CA GLY A 5 2.61 -12.59 14.09
C GLY A 5 3.05 -11.17 14.47
N ASN A 6 3.93 -10.57 13.67
CA ASN A 6 4.41 -9.18 13.88
C ASN A 6 3.45 -8.09 13.35
N ILE A 7 2.45 -8.46 12.53
CA ILE A 7 1.50 -7.52 11.92
C ILE A 7 0.18 -7.48 12.70
N LYS A 8 -0.38 -8.62 13.13
CA LYS A 8 -1.71 -8.68 13.79
C LYS A 8 -1.72 -8.54 15.31
N GLU A 9 -0.59 -8.62 15.99
CA GLU A 9 -0.55 -8.62 17.46
C GLU A 9 -0.47 -7.21 18.10
N VAL A 10 -0.55 -6.15 17.30
CA VAL A 10 -0.78 -4.79 17.81
C VAL A 10 -2.28 -4.58 17.76
N GLU A 11 -2.96 -4.99 18.84
CA GLU A 11 -4.41 -4.83 18.98
C GLU A 11 -4.80 -3.37 18.69
N ASP A 12 -5.83 -3.19 17.84
CA ASP A 12 -6.49 -1.91 17.50
C ASP A 12 -5.75 -0.93 16.58
N ARG A 13 -4.63 -1.28 15.94
CA ARG A 13 -4.00 -0.38 14.96
C ARG A 13 -4.58 -0.58 13.56
N VAL A 14 -4.76 0.54 12.86
CA VAL A 14 -5.05 0.58 11.42
C VAL A 14 -3.77 0.27 10.64
N ILE A 15 -3.80 -0.77 9.80
CA ILE A 15 -2.65 -1.20 9.00
C ILE A 15 -2.65 -0.48 7.67
N ILE A 16 -1.65 0.37 7.46
CA ILE A 16 -1.38 1.01 6.17
C ILE A 16 -0.30 0.21 5.47
N ILE A 17 -0.54 -0.20 4.22
CA ILE A 17 0.49 -0.78 3.37
C ILE A 17 0.86 0.18 2.25
N ALA A 18 2.16 0.41 2.07
CA ALA A 18 2.73 1.09 0.91
C ALA A 18 3.44 0.04 0.04
N GLY A 19 2.72 -0.45 -0.97
CA GLY A 19 3.17 -1.54 -1.82
C GLY A 19 3.96 -1.08 -3.04
N SER A 20 5.05 -1.76 -3.37
CA SER A 20 5.89 -1.50 -4.54
C SER A 20 6.45 -0.08 -4.62
N THR A 21 6.90 0.48 -3.50
CA THR A 21 7.42 1.85 -3.44
C THR A 21 8.72 2.03 -4.24
N ARG A 22 8.93 3.24 -4.71
CA ARG A 22 10.11 3.69 -5.46
C ARG A 22 10.85 4.78 -4.70
N SER A 23 12.10 5.01 -5.05
CA SER A 23 12.91 6.12 -4.49
C SER A 23 12.20 7.45 -4.67
N GLY A 24 12.13 8.27 -3.63
CA GLY A 24 11.37 9.52 -3.56
C GLY A 24 9.96 9.37 -3.01
N GLU A 25 9.38 8.16 -2.98
CA GLU A 25 8.06 7.91 -2.39
C GLU A 25 8.15 7.60 -0.89
N ASP A 26 9.21 6.89 -0.48
CA ASP A 26 9.38 6.46 0.90
C ASP A 26 9.50 7.66 1.85
N GLU A 27 10.22 8.70 1.45
CA GLU A 27 10.36 9.94 2.20
C GLU A 27 9.00 10.62 2.43
N VAL A 28 8.18 10.72 1.38
CA VAL A 28 6.84 11.31 1.46
C VAL A 28 5.93 10.48 2.37
N LEU A 29 5.92 9.16 2.17
CA LEU A 29 5.11 8.23 2.96
C LEU A 29 5.50 8.26 4.45
N LEU A 30 6.79 8.29 4.75
CA LEU A 30 7.30 8.38 6.13
C LEU A 30 7.01 9.74 6.76
N SER A 31 7.08 10.84 6.00
CA SER A 31 6.70 12.18 6.46
C SER A 31 5.21 12.20 6.86
N VAL A 32 4.33 11.75 5.97
CA VAL A 32 2.90 11.63 6.24
C VAL A 32 2.64 10.73 7.44
N PHE A 33 3.27 9.57 7.49
CA PHE A 33 3.10 8.62 8.59
C PHE A 33 3.46 9.25 9.96
N LYS A 34 4.59 9.95 10.06
CA LYS A 34 4.98 10.68 11.28
C LYS A 34 3.94 11.70 11.74
N GLU A 35 3.31 12.40 10.78
CA GLU A 35 2.28 13.39 11.10
C GLU A 35 0.99 12.78 11.61
N ILE A 36 0.53 11.67 11.03
CA ILE A 36 -0.76 11.05 11.37
C ILE A 36 -0.67 10.10 12.57
N ASN A 37 0.52 9.55 12.87
CA ASN A 37 0.69 8.51 13.89
C ASN A 37 1.04 9.04 15.29
N LYS A 38 0.77 10.30 15.60
CA LYS A 38 1.06 10.92 16.92
C LYS A 38 0.39 10.20 18.10
N GLU A 39 -0.73 9.54 17.86
CA GLU A 39 -1.48 8.78 18.87
C GLU A 39 -1.24 7.26 18.75
N ASN A 40 -0.25 6.86 17.96
CA ASN A 40 0.13 5.46 17.76
C ASN A 40 -1.02 4.55 17.27
N LYS A 41 -1.89 5.12 16.43
CA LYS A 41 -3.09 4.44 15.88
C LYS A 41 -2.81 3.61 14.64
N TYR A 42 -1.68 3.85 13.98
CA TYR A 42 -1.35 3.24 12.69
C TYR A 42 -0.11 2.36 12.79
N GLN A 43 -0.05 1.35 11.94
CA GLN A 43 1.18 0.62 11.61
C GLN A 43 1.42 0.76 10.10
N LEU A 44 2.65 1.07 9.69
CA LEU A 44 3.03 1.16 8.28
C LEU A 44 3.81 -0.08 7.86
N LEU A 45 3.32 -0.78 6.85
CA LEU A 45 4.06 -1.82 6.13
C LEU A 45 4.67 -1.19 4.88
N LEU A 46 5.97 -0.98 4.88
CA LEU A 46 6.69 -0.38 3.75
C LEU A 46 7.31 -1.48 2.90
N VAL A 47 6.80 -1.64 1.67
CA VAL A 47 7.17 -2.75 0.76
C VAL A 47 7.84 -2.18 -0.48
N PRO A 48 9.18 -2.08 -0.51
CA PRO A 48 9.88 -1.54 -1.68
C PRO A 48 9.77 -2.50 -2.88
N ARG A 49 9.69 -1.94 -4.08
CA ARG A 49 9.67 -2.72 -5.34
C ARG A 49 10.92 -3.59 -5.52
N HIS A 50 12.06 -3.13 -5.00
CA HIS A 50 13.34 -3.81 -5.12
C HIS A 50 14.03 -3.91 -3.78
N LEU A 51 14.37 -5.12 -3.34
CA LEU A 51 15.05 -5.37 -2.06
C LEU A 51 16.42 -4.69 -1.93
N LYS A 52 17.09 -4.40 -3.04
CA LYS A 52 18.36 -3.65 -3.03
C LYS A 52 18.26 -2.25 -2.41
N ARG A 53 17.02 -1.75 -2.16
CA ARG A 53 16.75 -0.46 -1.53
C ARG A 53 16.57 -0.53 -0.02
N ILE A 54 16.66 -1.72 0.57
CA ILE A 54 16.46 -1.89 2.02
C ILE A 54 17.41 -1.00 2.81
N GLU A 55 18.72 -1.02 2.52
CA GLU A 55 19.71 -0.21 3.23
C GLU A 55 19.43 1.30 3.10
N GLU A 56 19.06 1.78 1.90
CA GLU A 56 18.66 3.17 1.64
C GLU A 56 17.47 3.59 2.51
N ILE A 57 16.47 2.70 2.63
CA ILE A 57 15.26 2.97 3.41
C ILE A 57 15.54 2.90 4.92
N GLU A 58 16.39 1.98 5.38
CA GLU A 58 16.81 1.92 6.79
C GLU A 58 17.48 3.22 7.25
N GLU A 59 18.25 3.90 6.37
CA GLU A 59 18.79 5.22 6.67
C GLU A 59 17.70 6.26 6.96
N LEU A 60 16.58 6.22 6.23
CA LEU A 60 15.42 7.09 6.47
C LEU A 60 14.70 6.76 7.79
N LEU A 61 14.78 5.51 8.23
CA LEU A 61 14.11 4.99 9.42
C LEU A 61 14.92 5.14 10.72
N THR A 62 16.16 5.63 10.66
CA THR A 62 17.12 5.66 11.80
C THR A 62 16.55 6.25 13.09
N ASN A 63 15.60 7.19 13.00
CA ASN A 63 14.96 7.85 14.16
C ASN A 63 13.48 7.45 14.35
N MET A 64 13.10 6.26 13.86
CA MET A 64 11.76 5.73 13.98
C MET A 64 11.78 4.37 14.67
N ASP A 65 10.66 3.99 15.28
CA ASP A 65 10.43 2.62 15.73
C ASP A 65 10.14 1.73 14.53
N TYR A 66 11.14 1.00 14.06
CA TYR A 66 11.01 0.11 12.91
C TYR A 66 11.64 -1.26 13.16
N SER A 67 11.22 -2.23 12.36
CA SER A 67 11.85 -3.55 12.26
C SER A 67 11.82 -4.05 10.82
N LEU A 68 12.71 -4.96 10.48
CA LEU A 68 12.60 -5.74 9.26
C LEU A 68 11.49 -6.80 9.43
N TYR A 69 10.77 -7.09 8.34
CA TYR A 69 9.76 -8.14 8.36
C TYR A 69 10.35 -9.51 8.77
N SER A 70 11.56 -9.83 8.33
CA SER A 70 12.28 -11.07 8.67
C SER A 70 12.62 -11.20 10.16
N GLU A 71 12.71 -10.10 10.90
CA GLU A 71 13.01 -10.11 12.34
C GLU A 71 11.82 -10.55 13.20
N ASN A 72 10.61 -10.54 12.65
CA ASN A 72 9.36 -10.88 13.37
C ASN A 72 9.18 -10.10 14.68
N LYS A 73 9.54 -8.81 14.69
CA LYS A 73 9.41 -7.91 15.84
C LYS A 73 8.23 -6.94 15.63
N LYS A 74 7.65 -6.48 16.74
CA LYS A 74 6.62 -5.44 16.74
C LYS A 74 7.27 -4.07 16.61
N SER A 75 6.77 -3.24 15.71
CA SER A 75 7.21 -1.86 15.51
C SER A 75 6.11 -1.01 14.88
N GLU A 76 6.28 0.30 14.87
CA GLU A 76 5.36 1.21 14.17
C GLU A 76 5.51 1.10 12.64
N VAL A 77 6.75 0.91 12.17
CA VAL A 77 7.05 0.68 10.75
C VAL A 77 7.66 -0.71 10.59
N VAL A 78 7.10 -1.50 9.69
CA VAL A 78 7.70 -2.78 9.28
C VAL A 78 8.21 -2.61 7.86
N LEU A 79 9.53 -2.62 7.69
CA LEU A 79 10.18 -2.64 6.38
C LEU A 79 10.22 -4.06 5.87
N VAL A 80 9.55 -4.31 4.74
CA VAL A 80 9.40 -5.65 4.19
C VAL A 80 10.61 -6.00 3.32
N ASP A 81 11.47 -6.84 3.87
CA ASP A 81 12.70 -7.35 3.27
C ASP A 81 12.54 -8.72 2.59
N LYS A 82 11.30 -9.06 2.18
CA LYS A 82 10.96 -10.34 1.56
C LYS A 82 10.15 -10.14 0.27
N MET A 83 10.52 -10.84 -0.79
CA MET A 83 9.77 -10.85 -2.04
C MET A 83 8.57 -11.80 -2.00
N GLY A 84 7.56 -11.50 -2.82
CA GLY A 84 6.43 -12.40 -3.10
C GLY A 84 5.36 -12.47 -2.02
N ILE A 85 5.39 -11.59 -1.00
CA ILE A 85 4.40 -11.57 0.09
C ILE A 85 3.43 -10.40 0.01
N LEU A 86 3.59 -9.48 -0.94
CA LEU A 86 2.79 -8.27 -1.06
C LEU A 86 1.29 -8.57 -1.14
N ARG A 87 0.92 -9.58 -1.91
CA ARG A 87 -0.45 -10.08 -2.05
C ARG A 87 -1.07 -10.46 -0.70
N ASP A 88 -0.34 -11.23 0.10
CA ASP A 88 -0.80 -11.65 1.42
C ASP A 88 -0.94 -10.47 2.38
N LEU A 89 -0.06 -9.48 2.25
CA LEU A 89 -0.11 -8.25 3.03
C LEU A 89 -1.32 -7.38 2.68
N TYR A 90 -1.74 -7.33 1.42
CA TYR A 90 -2.98 -6.64 1.03
C TYR A 90 -4.22 -7.20 1.74
N GLN A 91 -4.27 -8.50 2.02
CA GLN A 91 -5.40 -9.12 2.70
C GLN A 91 -5.57 -8.62 4.14
N VAL A 92 -4.45 -8.34 4.83
CA VAL A 92 -4.46 -7.93 6.24
C VAL A 92 -4.42 -6.43 6.43
N SER A 93 -4.20 -5.65 5.38
CA SER A 93 -4.17 -4.18 5.44
C SER A 93 -5.57 -3.58 5.49
N ASP A 94 -5.67 -2.38 6.07
CA ASP A 94 -6.89 -1.56 6.06
C ASP A 94 -6.82 -0.51 4.95
N ILE A 95 -5.66 0.14 4.79
CA ILE A 95 -5.42 1.19 3.81
C ILE A 95 -4.26 0.77 2.91
N VAL A 96 -4.42 0.94 1.61
CA VAL A 96 -3.42 0.56 0.60
C VAL A 96 -2.97 1.77 -0.19
N PHE A 97 -1.67 2.02 -0.20
CA PHE A 97 -1.01 2.90 -1.17
C PHE A 97 -0.25 2.03 -2.19
N VAL A 98 -0.39 2.34 -3.49
CA VAL A 98 0.36 1.65 -4.56
C VAL A 98 1.41 2.57 -5.15
N GLY A 99 2.66 2.17 -5.04
CA GLY A 99 3.84 2.95 -5.43
C GLY A 99 4.09 3.06 -6.93
N GLY A 100 5.14 3.80 -7.28
CA GLY A 100 5.46 4.18 -8.65
C GLY A 100 4.53 5.26 -9.21
N THR A 101 3.77 5.92 -8.34
CA THR A 101 2.70 6.85 -8.70
C THR A 101 2.90 8.28 -8.17
N LEU A 102 3.65 8.49 -7.08
CA LEU A 102 4.07 9.83 -6.64
C LEU A 102 5.31 10.31 -7.39
N VAL A 103 6.07 9.40 -7.95
CA VAL A 103 7.24 9.67 -8.78
C VAL A 103 6.95 9.29 -10.24
N ASN A 104 7.71 9.85 -11.19
CA ASN A 104 7.48 9.64 -12.63
C ASN A 104 7.97 8.24 -13.09
N VAL A 105 7.25 7.19 -12.67
CA VAL A 105 7.47 5.78 -13.05
C VAL A 105 6.30 5.22 -13.85
N GLY A 106 5.11 5.81 -13.72
CA GLY A 106 3.92 5.43 -14.48
C GLY A 106 2.98 4.45 -13.77
N GLY A 107 3.26 4.11 -12.50
CA GLY A 107 2.40 3.31 -11.64
C GLY A 107 2.60 1.80 -11.73
N HIS A 108 2.27 1.13 -10.63
CA HIS A 108 2.15 -0.32 -10.54
C HIS A 108 0.68 -0.73 -10.52
N SER A 109 0.41 -2.04 -10.75
CA SER A 109 -0.95 -2.57 -10.81
C SER A 109 -1.76 -2.27 -9.55
N ILE A 110 -3.02 -1.86 -9.75
CA ILE A 110 -4.02 -1.68 -8.69
C ILE A 110 -5.03 -2.84 -8.66
N LEU A 111 -4.88 -3.83 -9.52
CA LEU A 111 -5.81 -4.96 -9.59
C LEU A 111 -5.74 -5.86 -8.35
N GLU A 112 -4.53 -6.13 -7.85
CA GLU A 112 -4.36 -6.94 -6.64
C GLU A 112 -5.09 -6.36 -5.42
N PRO A 113 -4.86 -5.10 -5.01
CA PRO A 113 -5.61 -4.53 -3.89
C PRO A 113 -7.12 -4.50 -4.14
N LEU A 114 -7.57 -4.18 -5.35
CA LEU A 114 -8.99 -4.22 -5.71
C LEU A 114 -9.57 -5.64 -5.55
N TYR A 115 -8.84 -6.68 -5.94
CA TYR A 115 -9.27 -8.07 -5.78
C TYR A 115 -9.50 -8.42 -4.31
N TYR A 116 -8.70 -7.88 -3.38
CA TYR A 116 -8.86 -8.06 -1.94
C TYR A 116 -9.81 -7.07 -1.26
N GLY A 117 -10.64 -6.38 -2.03
CA GLY A 117 -11.65 -5.46 -1.47
C GLY A 117 -11.08 -4.13 -1.00
N LYS A 118 -9.85 -3.76 -1.41
CA LYS A 118 -9.21 -2.53 -0.98
C LYS A 118 -9.30 -1.47 -2.07
N VAL A 119 -9.68 -0.25 -1.69
CA VAL A 119 -9.62 0.92 -2.57
C VAL A 119 -8.24 1.53 -2.48
N PRO A 120 -7.40 1.41 -3.53
CA PRO A 120 -6.04 1.91 -3.45
C PRO A 120 -5.98 3.43 -3.51
N VAL A 121 -5.01 4.00 -2.78
CA VAL A 121 -4.54 5.37 -2.94
C VAL A 121 -3.32 5.35 -3.86
N ILE A 122 -3.28 6.23 -4.84
CA ILE A 122 -2.19 6.37 -5.80
C ILE A 122 -1.84 7.84 -6.00
N GLY A 123 -0.61 8.13 -6.42
CA GLY A 123 -0.22 9.44 -6.94
C GLY A 123 -0.78 9.69 -8.35
N ASN A 124 -0.43 10.82 -8.94
CA ASN A 124 -0.94 11.26 -10.24
C ASN A 124 -0.10 10.79 -11.45
N ASN A 125 0.98 10.03 -11.23
CA ASN A 125 1.80 9.43 -12.30
C ASN A 125 1.39 7.97 -12.50
N TYR A 126 0.38 7.71 -13.31
CA TYR A 126 -0.18 6.37 -13.55
C TYR A 126 -0.36 6.03 -15.04
N GLU A 127 0.52 6.55 -15.89
CA GLU A 127 0.41 6.41 -17.35
C GLU A 127 0.38 4.96 -17.80
N ASN A 128 1.14 4.07 -17.14
CA ASN A 128 1.23 2.65 -17.51
C ASN A 128 -0.06 1.87 -17.18
N ILE A 129 -0.86 2.37 -16.25
CA ILE A 129 -2.09 1.73 -15.77
C ILE A 129 -3.32 2.62 -15.95
N ARG A 130 -3.24 3.62 -16.83
CA ARG A 130 -4.27 4.65 -17.02
C ARG A 130 -5.66 4.07 -17.26
N ASP A 131 -5.79 3.11 -18.16
CA ASP A 131 -7.09 2.50 -18.51
C ASP A 131 -7.75 1.87 -17.27
N ILE A 132 -6.98 1.16 -16.45
CA ILE A 132 -7.47 0.51 -15.23
C ILE A 132 -7.88 1.56 -14.19
N VAL A 133 -7.04 2.60 -14.00
CA VAL A 133 -7.32 3.69 -13.05
C VAL A 133 -8.58 4.45 -13.44
N GLU A 134 -8.76 4.81 -14.72
CA GLU A 134 -9.94 5.52 -15.20
C GLU A 134 -11.22 4.69 -15.00
N LYS A 135 -11.17 3.39 -15.31
CA LYS A 135 -12.28 2.45 -15.04
C LYS A 135 -12.60 2.36 -13.54
N ALA A 136 -11.59 2.27 -12.68
CA ALA A 136 -11.78 2.22 -11.24
C ALA A 136 -12.33 3.54 -10.68
N ALA A 137 -11.88 4.68 -11.19
CA ALA A 137 -12.33 6.01 -10.79
C ALA A 137 -13.83 6.24 -11.09
N ILE A 138 -14.34 5.77 -12.24
CA ILE A 138 -15.77 5.82 -12.59
C ILE A 138 -16.64 5.12 -11.51
N LEU A 139 -16.09 4.11 -10.84
CA LEU A 139 -16.78 3.35 -9.80
C LEU A 139 -16.47 3.84 -8.37
N GLY A 140 -15.62 4.87 -8.23
CA GLY A 140 -15.15 5.34 -6.92
C GLY A 140 -14.21 4.36 -6.21
N LEU A 141 -13.50 3.50 -6.97
CA LEU A 141 -12.67 2.43 -6.47
C LEU A 141 -11.16 2.72 -6.52
N VAL A 142 -10.79 3.97 -6.66
CA VAL A 142 -9.41 4.46 -6.54
C VAL A 142 -9.41 5.88 -6.01
N LYS A 143 -8.41 6.24 -5.22
CA LYS A 143 -8.16 7.61 -4.75
C LYS A 143 -6.86 8.11 -5.37
N VAL A 144 -6.93 9.17 -6.16
CA VAL A 144 -5.76 9.81 -6.77
C VAL A 144 -5.40 11.04 -5.96
N VAL A 145 -4.13 11.17 -5.57
CA VAL A 145 -3.60 12.30 -4.82
C VAL A 145 -2.47 12.98 -5.59
N ASN A 146 -2.35 14.31 -5.44
CA ASN A 146 -1.39 15.11 -6.19
C ASN A 146 -0.18 15.55 -5.36
N ASN A 147 -0.29 15.48 -4.05
CA ASN A 147 0.73 15.96 -3.12
C ASN A 147 0.59 15.29 -1.74
N GLU A 148 1.55 15.60 -0.86
CA GLU A 148 1.65 15.06 0.49
C GLU A 148 0.43 15.40 1.37
N ASP A 149 -0.09 16.64 1.29
CA ASP A 149 -1.27 17.06 2.06
C ASP A 149 -2.53 16.30 1.64
N GLU A 150 -2.72 16.09 0.33
CA GLU A 150 -3.83 15.29 -0.18
C GLU A 150 -3.70 13.82 0.25
N LEU A 151 -2.49 13.25 0.22
CA LEU A 151 -2.21 11.90 0.70
C LEU A 151 -2.58 11.76 2.16
N LYS A 152 -2.11 12.67 3.01
CA LYS A 152 -2.44 12.71 4.44
C LYS A 152 -3.94 12.76 4.69
N ASN A 153 -4.63 13.73 4.07
CA ASN A 153 -6.05 13.92 4.25
C ASN A 153 -6.86 12.72 3.75
N THR A 154 -6.42 12.11 2.64
CA THR A 154 -7.05 10.89 2.11
C THR A 154 -6.92 9.74 3.09
N ILE A 155 -5.73 9.47 3.62
CA ILE A 155 -5.51 8.40 4.61
C ILE A 155 -6.39 8.63 5.86
N LEU A 156 -6.41 9.85 6.39
CA LEU A 156 -7.21 10.19 7.57
C LEU A 156 -8.73 10.07 7.33
N SER A 157 -9.19 10.23 6.10
CA SER A 157 -10.61 10.12 5.73
C SER A 157 -11.04 8.69 5.41
N MET A 158 -10.10 7.76 5.20
CA MET A 158 -10.41 6.37 4.88
C MET A 158 -10.82 5.63 6.15
N SER A 159 -11.95 4.93 6.06
CA SER A 159 -12.38 3.97 7.06
C SER A 159 -11.93 2.56 6.66
N SER A 160 -11.81 1.67 7.64
CA SER A 160 -11.53 0.24 7.41
C SER A 160 -12.75 -0.54 6.85
N GLU A 161 -13.75 0.15 6.29
CA GLU A 161 -14.93 -0.49 5.71
C GLU A 161 -14.55 -1.27 4.45
N ASN A 162 -15.00 -2.51 4.38
CA ASN A 162 -14.90 -3.31 3.17
C ASN A 162 -15.85 -2.76 2.11
N ILE A 163 -15.29 -2.24 1.03
CA ILE A 163 -16.04 -1.76 -0.13
C ILE A 163 -16.19 -2.93 -1.12
N ASP A 164 -17.39 -3.09 -1.68
CA ASP A 164 -17.60 -4.08 -2.74
C ASP A 164 -16.86 -3.66 -4.03
N THR A 165 -15.67 -4.20 -4.19
CA THR A 165 -14.81 -3.99 -5.37
C THR A 165 -15.11 -5.01 -6.48
N ASN A 166 -15.89 -6.07 -6.21
CA ASN A 166 -16.24 -7.10 -7.20
C ASN A 166 -16.98 -6.51 -8.40
N LYS A 167 -17.74 -5.43 -8.19
CA LYS A 167 -18.40 -4.69 -9.27
C LYS A 167 -17.44 -4.21 -10.37
N PHE A 168 -16.16 -3.98 -10.05
CA PHE A 168 -15.13 -3.64 -11.03
C PHE A 168 -14.87 -4.80 -11.98
N PHE A 169 -14.54 -5.98 -11.45
CA PHE A 169 -14.21 -7.17 -12.22
C PHE A 169 -15.40 -7.66 -13.04
N GLN A 170 -16.61 -7.63 -12.47
CA GLN A 170 -17.83 -7.99 -13.18
C GLN A 170 -18.13 -7.05 -14.33
N LYS A 171 -18.06 -5.72 -14.10
CA LYS A 171 -18.39 -4.71 -15.11
C LYS A 171 -17.44 -4.74 -16.30
N TYR A 172 -16.15 -4.96 -16.08
CA TYR A 172 -15.14 -4.89 -17.11
C TYR A 172 -14.66 -6.26 -17.60
N ASN A 173 -15.24 -7.34 -17.09
CA ASN A 173 -14.89 -8.74 -17.45
C ASN A 173 -13.39 -9.04 -17.30
N MET A 174 -12.80 -8.56 -16.19
CA MET A 174 -11.36 -8.64 -15.93
C MET A 174 -10.98 -9.78 -14.96
N ILE A 175 -11.87 -10.75 -14.74
CA ILE A 175 -11.61 -11.87 -13.81
C ILE A 175 -10.44 -12.70 -14.28
N ASP A 176 -10.38 -13.03 -15.56
CA ASP A 176 -9.29 -13.85 -16.13
C ASP A 176 -7.95 -13.13 -16.04
N GLU A 177 -7.93 -11.81 -16.34
CA GLU A 177 -6.73 -10.97 -16.27
C GLU A 177 -6.15 -10.91 -14.86
N ILE A 178 -6.99 -10.73 -13.84
CA ILE A 178 -6.52 -10.71 -12.45
C ILE A 178 -6.07 -12.10 -11.98
N MET A 179 -6.72 -13.17 -12.44
CA MET A 179 -6.32 -14.54 -12.11
C MET A 179 -4.92 -14.84 -12.66
N ASP A 180 -4.61 -14.41 -13.86
CA ASP A 180 -3.28 -14.55 -14.46
C ASP A 180 -2.23 -13.73 -13.69
N GLU A 181 -2.56 -12.52 -13.25
CA GLU A 181 -1.65 -11.66 -12.45
C GLU A 181 -1.37 -12.24 -11.06
N ILE A 182 -2.38 -12.84 -10.40
CA ILE A 182 -2.27 -13.32 -9.02
C ILE A 182 -1.70 -14.73 -8.93
N PHE A 183 -2.00 -15.61 -9.88
CA PHE A 183 -1.74 -17.05 -9.75
C PHE A 183 -0.67 -17.62 -10.71
N LEU A 184 -0.10 -16.80 -11.60
CA LEU A 184 1.08 -17.13 -12.38
C LEU A 184 2.34 -16.46 -11.83
#